data_2f305014a80b0fbe0b8b562116175844
#
_entry.id   2f305014a80b0fbe0b8b562116175844
#
_cell.length_a   1.000
_cell.length_b   1.000
_cell.length_c   1.000
_cell.angle_alpha   90.00
_cell.angle_beta   90.00
_cell.angle_gamma   90.00
#
_symmetry.space_group_name_H-M   'P 1'
#
loop_
_entity.id
_entity.type
_entity.pdbx_description
1 polymer ?
#
loop_
_entity_poly.entity_id
_entity_poly.type
_entity_poly.pdbx_seq_one_letter_code
_entity_poly.pdbx_strand_id
1 'polypeptide(L)'
;MSTHEATLQQPLLRAIDLKKHYPVKKGIFSPERLVKALDGVSFNLERGKTLAVVGESGCGKSTLGRLLTMIETPTGGELYYQGQDLLKHDPHAQKLRRQKIQIVFQNPYGSLNPRKKVGQILEEPLLINTSLSKEQRREKALAMMAKVGLKTEHYDRYPHMFSGGQRQRIAIARGLMLDPDVVIADEPVSALDVSVRAQVLNLMMDLQQELGLSYVFISHDLSVVEHIADEVMVMYLGRCVEKGTKEQIFNNPRHPYTQALLSATPRLNPDDRRERIKLTGELPSPLNPPPGCAFNARCRRRFGPCTQLQPQLKEYEGQLVACFAVDQDENPQKPLS
;
A
#
# COMPACT_ATOMS: atom_id res chain seq x y z
N MET A 1 3.24 -21.80 38.47
CA MET A 1 2.30 -21.46 37.40
C MET A 1 2.65 -20.05 36.94
N SER A 2 3.45 -19.94 35.91
CA SER A 2 3.92 -18.64 35.39
C SER A 2 3.02 -18.28 34.21
N THR A 3 2.17 -17.28 34.38
CA THR A 3 1.34 -16.70 33.33
C THR A 3 2.25 -15.90 32.41
N HIS A 4 2.58 -16.45 31.22
CA HIS A 4 3.09 -15.65 30.12
C HIS A 4 1.95 -14.75 29.62
N GLU A 5 1.82 -13.56 30.19
CA GLU A 5 1.15 -12.46 29.51
C GLU A 5 1.95 -12.16 28.25
N ALA A 6 1.42 -12.58 27.09
CA ALA A 6 1.89 -12.12 25.81
C ALA A 6 1.62 -10.61 25.77
N THR A 7 2.65 -9.82 26.00
CA THR A 7 2.62 -8.38 25.79
C THR A 7 2.27 -8.18 24.32
N LEU A 8 1.04 -7.80 24.03
CA LEU A 8 0.60 -7.42 22.68
C LEU A 8 1.47 -6.23 22.27
N GLN A 9 2.51 -6.49 21.49
CA GLN A 9 3.38 -5.44 20.96
C GLN A 9 2.49 -4.49 20.17
N GLN A 10 2.56 -3.21 20.49
CA GLN A 10 1.82 -2.18 19.75
C GLN A 10 2.27 -2.21 18.27
N PRO A 11 1.33 -2.18 17.32
CA PRO A 11 1.68 -2.16 15.91
C PRO A 11 2.54 -0.93 15.59
N LEU A 12 3.47 -1.08 14.66
CA LEU A 12 4.36 0.00 14.22
C LEU A 12 3.58 1.15 13.59
N LEU A 13 2.62 0.81 12.72
CA LEU A 13 1.70 1.77 12.11
C LEU A 13 0.27 1.24 12.23
N ARG A 14 -0.65 2.09 12.66
CA ARG A 14 -2.07 1.74 12.82
C ARG A 14 -2.95 2.80 12.18
N ALA A 15 -3.80 2.38 11.26
CA ALA A 15 -4.87 3.20 10.67
C ALA A 15 -6.23 2.71 11.18
N ILE A 16 -7.12 3.63 11.56
CA ILE A 16 -8.47 3.32 12.05
C ILE A 16 -9.46 4.18 11.27
N ASP A 17 -10.38 3.54 10.56
CA ASP A 17 -11.48 4.16 9.82
C ASP A 17 -11.03 5.33 8.92
N LEU A 18 -9.85 5.20 8.29
CA LEU A 18 -9.19 6.26 7.54
C LEU A 18 -10.03 6.63 6.32
N LYS A 19 -10.37 7.93 6.17
CA LYS A 19 -11.23 8.44 5.11
C LYS A 19 -10.55 9.55 4.32
N LYS A 20 -10.83 9.58 3.01
CA LYS A 20 -10.51 10.70 2.13
C LYS A 20 -11.64 10.92 1.13
N HIS A 21 -12.36 12.00 1.34
CA HIS A 21 -13.43 12.42 0.46
C HIS A 21 -13.02 13.72 -0.23
N TYR A 22 -13.08 13.76 -1.56
CA TYR A 22 -12.77 14.96 -2.34
C TYR A 22 -14.05 15.65 -2.79
N PRO A 23 -14.25 16.93 -2.47
CA PRO A 23 -15.36 17.70 -3.01
C PRO A 23 -15.14 17.97 -4.50
N VAL A 24 -16.14 17.68 -5.32
CA VAL A 24 -16.11 17.93 -6.77
C VAL A 24 -17.36 18.68 -7.21
N LYS A 25 -17.18 19.80 -7.91
CA LYS A 25 -18.25 20.59 -8.53
C LYS A 25 -18.16 20.47 -10.05
N LYS A 26 -19.22 20.06 -10.72
CA LYS A 26 -19.28 19.99 -12.20
C LYS A 26 -19.46 21.35 -12.89
N GLY A 27 -19.77 22.41 -12.14
CA GLY A 27 -19.98 23.78 -12.62
C GLY A 27 -20.32 24.72 -11.49
N ILE A 28 -20.33 26.03 -11.77
CA ILE A 28 -20.52 27.11 -10.77
C ILE A 28 -21.84 26.95 -9.98
N PHE A 29 -22.89 26.44 -10.63
CA PHE A 29 -24.22 26.26 -10.03
C PHE A 29 -24.57 24.79 -9.72
N SER A 30 -23.62 23.84 -9.90
CA SER A 30 -23.88 22.42 -9.62
C SER A 30 -23.71 22.13 -8.13
N PRO A 31 -24.56 21.25 -7.53
CA PRO A 31 -24.35 20.81 -6.17
C PRO A 31 -23.01 20.11 -6.03
N GLU A 32 -22.36 20.33 -4.89
CA GLU A 32 -21.13 19.67 -4.53
C GLU A 32 -21.36 18.17 -4.33
N ARG A 33 -20.55 17.35 -4.97
CA ARG A 33 -20.55 15.90 -4.81
C ARG A 33 -19.22 15.46 -4.18
N LEU A 34 -19.25 14.39 -3.40
CA LEU A 34 -18.06 13.82 -2.74
C LEU A 34 -17.59 12.59 -3.49
N VAL A 35 -16.32 12.60 -3.93
CA VAL A 35 -15.63 11.40 -4.37
C VAL A 35 -15.04 10.73 -3.14
N LYS A 36 -15.57 9.57 -2.77
CA LYS A 36 -15.10 8.77 -1.64
C LYS A 36 -13.90 7.93 -2.08
N ALA A 37 -12.73 8.54 -2.18
CA ALA A 37 -11.50 7.85 -2.60
C ALA A 37 -11.02 6.83 -1.56
N LEU A 38 -11.22 7.13 -0.27
CA LEU A 38 -11.13 6.17 0.84
C LEU A 38 -12.34 6.37 1.74
N ASP A 39 -12.96 5.27 2.17
CA ASP A 39 -14.21 5.31 2.93
C ASP A 39 -14.20 4.28 4.06
N GLY A 40 -13.26 4.45 5.01
CA GLY A 40 -13.16 3.63 6.21
C GLY A 40 -12.17 2.48 6.11
N VAL A 41 -10.90 2.75 5.82
CA VAL A 41 -9.84 1.74 5.78
C VAL A 41 -9.16 1.63 7.14
N SER A 42 -9.09 0.40 7.67
CA SER A 42 -8.43 0.10 8.94
C SER A 42 -7.43 -1.05 8.76
N PHE A 43 -6.23 -0.90 9.33
CA PHE A 43 -5.22 -1.95 9.36
C PHE A 43 -4.15 -1.68 10.43
N ASN A 44 -3.42 -2.72 10.79
CA ASN A 44 -2.18 -2.65 11.54
C ASN A 44 -1.03 -3.09 10.63
N LEU A 45 0.16 -2.49 10.83
CA LEU A 45 1.41 -2.92 10.25
C LEU A 45 2.38 -3.23 11.39
N GLU A 46 2.82 -4.46 11.46
CA GLU A 46 3.80 -4.90 12.45
C GLU A 46 5.23 -4.56 11.99
N ARG A 47 6.16 -4.45 12.96
CA ARG A 47 7.57 -4.17 12.67
C ARG A 47 8.20 -5.30 11.87
N GLY A 48 8.96 -4.93 10.83
CA GLY A 48 9.64 -5.88 9.95
C GLY A 48 8.72 -6.65 8.99
N LYS A 49 7.42 -6.28 8.92
CA LYS A 49 6.42 -6.94 8.07
C LYS A 49 6.05 -6.13 6.85
N THR A 50 5.55 -6.81 5.83
CA THR A 50 5.03 -6.23 4.60
C THR A 50 3.51 -6.43 4.52
N LEU A 51 2.75 -5.32 4.60
CA LEU A 51 1.34 -5.29 4.24
C LEU A 51 1.22 -4.92 2.77
N ALA A 52 0.81 -5.86 1.92
CA ALA A 52 0.48 -5.56 0.54
C ALA A 52 -0.94 -5.04 0.39
N VAL A 53 -1.11 -3.99 -0.40
CA VAL A 53 -2.41 -3.38 -0.72
C VAL A 53 -2.69 -3.58 -2.20
N VAL A 54 -3.73 -4.36 -2.52
CA VAL A 54 -4.06 -4.75 -3.90
C VAL A 54 -5.47 -4.34 -4.30
N GLY A 55 -5.72 -4.27 -5.60
CA GLY A 55 -7.03 -3.97 -6.18
C GLY A 55 -6.91 -3.28 -7.54
N GLU A 56 -8.03 -3.13 -8.24
CA GLU A 56 -8.07 -2.47 -9.55
C GLU A 56 -7.59 -1.01 -9.49
N SER A 57 -7.17 -0.46 -10.66
CA SER A 57 -6.79 0.95 -10.76
C SER A 57 -7.97 1.85 -10.35
N GLY A 58 -7.68 2.92 -9.60
CA GLY A 58 -8.71 3.85 -9.11
C GLY A 58 -9.45 3.39 -7.84
N CYS A 59 -9.13 2.23 -7.23
CA CYS A 59 -9.79 1.79 -6.00
C CYS A 59 -9.32 2.49 -4.71
N GLY A 60 -8.38 3.46 -4.79
CA GLY A 60 -7.93 4.27 -3.65
C GLY A 60 -6.54 3.95 -3.08
N LYS A 61 -5.80 2.98 -3.63
CA LYS A 61 -4.47 2.55 -3.12
C LYS A 61 -3.45 3.69 -2.99
N SER A 62 -3.22 4.43 -4.07
CA SER A 62 -2.26 5.56 -4.04
C SER A 62 -2.75 6.71 -3.15
N THR A 63 -4.07 6.90 -3.01
CA THR A 63 -4.62 7.83 -2.02
C THR A 63 -4.26 7.39 -0.60
N LEU A 64 -4.39 6.08 -0.30
CA LEU A 64 -3.95 5.53 0.98
C LEU A 64 -2.47 5.84 1.23
N GLY A 65 -1.58 5.57 0.26
CA GLY A 65 -0.15 5.87 0.38
C GLY A 65 0.14 7.35 0.69
N ARG A 66 -0.58 8.28 0.05
CA ARG A 66 -0.45 9.73 0.30
C ARG A 66 -0.96 10.14 1.68
N LEU A 67 -2.00 9.49 2.19
CA LEU A 67 -2.48 9.74 3.56
C LEU A 67 -1.50 9.22 4.60
N LEU A 68 -0.95 8.02 4.43
CA LEU A 68 0.01 7.43 5.38
C LEU A 68 1.28 8.27 5.52
N THR A 69 1.71 8.90 4.44
CA THR A 69 2.84 9.85 4.44
C THR A 69 2.43 11.28 4.74
N MET A 70 1.12 11.54 4.87
CA MET A 70 0.55 12.87 5.07
C MET A 70 0.93 13.88 3.98
N ILE A 71 1.20 13.41 2.76
CA ILE A 71 1.22 14.27 1.57
C ILE A 71 -0.17 14.88 1.38
N GLU A 72 -1.20 14.11 1.73
CA GLU A 72 -2.57 14.58 1.82
C GLU A 72 -3.12 14.34 3.23
N THR A 73 -3.92 15.26 3.74
CA THR A 73 -4.59 15.10 5.04
C THR A 73 -5.86 14.28 4.88
N PRO A 74 -6.12 13.28 5.74
CA PRO A 74 -7.38 12.55 5.75
C PRO A 74 -8.56 13.48 6.09
N THR A 75 -9.75 13.12 5.63
CA THR A 75 -10.99 13.81 6.00
C THR A 75 -11.66 13.23 7.24
N GLY A 76 -11.17 12.09 7.71
CA GLY A 76 -11.63 11.42 8.94
C GLY A 76 -10.80 10.18 9.23
N GLY A 77 -11.01 9.62 10.42
CA GLY A 77 -10.27 8.49 10.93
C GLY A 77 -9.05 8.89 11.74
N GLU A 78 -8.23 7.89 12.09
CA GLU A 78 -7.07 8.06 12.97
C GLU A 78 -5.85 7.36 12.36
N LEU A 79 -4.66 7.90 12.62
CA LEU A 79 -3.39 7.33 12.16
C LEU A 79 -2.34 7.44 13.26
N TYR A 80 -1.81 6.29 13.68
CA TYR A 80 -0.82 6.20 14.75
C TYR A 80 0.47 5.55 14.25
N TYR A 81 1.59 6.09 14.71
CA TYR A 81 2.92 5.49 14.60
C TYR A 81 3.44 5.22 16.01
N GLN A 82 3.70 3.95 16.35
CA GLN A 82 4.12 3.53 17.71
C GLN A 82 3.23 4.11 18.82
N GLY A 83 1.92 4.14 18.61
CA GLY A 83 0.94 4.71 19.54
C GLY A 83 0.84 6.24 19.52
N GLN A 84 1.74 6.95 18.82
CA GLN A 84 1.67 8.40 18.68
C GLN A 84 0.73 8.80 17.55
N ASP A 85 -0.23 9.66 17.84
CA ASP A 85 -1.18 10.20 16.86
C ASP A 85 -0.47 11.13 15.86
N LEU A 86 -0.45 10.74 14.58
CA LEU A 86 0.21 11.48 13.51
C LEU A 86 -0.64 12.63 12.94
N LEU A 87 -1.93 12.69 13.27
CA LEU A 87 -2.84 13.73 12.77
C LEU A 87 -2.81 14.98 13.65
N LYS A 88 -2.24 14.90 14.83
CA LYS A 88 -2.06 16.07 15.70
C LYS A 88 -1.16 17.12 15.02
N HIS A 89 -1.57 18.38 15.11
CA HIS A 89 -0.80 19.54 14.68
C HIS A 89 0.32 19.88 15.69
N ASP A 90 1.19 18.90 15.94
CA ASP A 90 2.36 19.04 16.79
C ASP A 90 3.63 19.01 15.93
N PRO A 91 4.56 20.01 16.08
CA PRO A 91 5.83 20.02 15.32
C PRO A 91 6.68 18.78 15.52
N HIS A 92 6.65 18.18 16.73
CA HIS A 92 7.39 16.95 17.02
C HIS A 92 6.81 15.75 16.23
N ALA A 93 5.50 15.56 16.26
CA ALA A 93 4.82 14.52 15.47
C ALA A 93 5.06 14.70 13.96
N GLN A 94 5.06 15.94 13.46
CA GLN A 94 5.36 16.23 12.06
C GLN A 94 6.81 15.88 11.68
N LYS A 95 7.79 16.20 12.55
CA LYS A 95 9.20 15.86 12.32
C LYS A 95 9.40 14.35 12.33
N LEU A 96 8.85 13.66 13.34
CA LEU A 96 8.92 12.21 13.46
C LEU A 96 8.37 11.51 12.21
N ARG A 97 7.19 11.92 11.76
CA ARG A 97 6.56 11.39 10.55
C ARG A 97 7.45 11.55 9.32
N ARG A 98 7.99 12.77 9.08
CA ARG A 98 8.88 13.05 7.95
C ARG A 98 10.14 12.21 7.94
N GLN A 99 10.63 11.80 9.11
CA GLN A 99 11.83 10.96 9.22
C GLN A 99 11.48 9.47 9.13
N LYS A 100 10.41 9.05 9.80
CA LYS A 100 10.12 7.63 10.05
C LYS A 100 9.19 6.97 9.03
N ILE A 101 8.44 7.75 8.25
CA ILE A 101 7.56 7.24 7.20
C ILE A 101 7.92 7.89 5.88
N GLN A 102 8.43 7.09 4.95
CA GLN A 102 8.88 7.54 3.63
C GLN A 102 8.10 6.89 2.50
N ILE A 103 8.17 7.47 1.31
CA ILE A 103 7.49 6.94 0.13
C ILE A 103 8.46 6.76 -1.05
N VAL A 104 8.30 5.62 -1.73
CA VAL A 104 8.88 5.35 -3.04
C VAL A 104 7.75 5.36 -4.05
N PHE A 105 7.77 6.31 -4.98
CA PHE A 105 6.72 6.52 -5.98
C PHE A 105 6.83 5.57 -7.17
N GLN A 106 5.70 5.34 -7.82
CA GLN A 106 5.54 4.50 -9.00
C GLN A 106 6.48 4.86 -10.16
N ASN A 107 6.62 6.16 -10.44
CA ASN A 107 7.41 6.64 -11.58
C ASN A 107 8.72 7.28 -11.12
N PRO A 108 9.87 6.58 -11.28
CA PRO A 108 11.15 7.14 -10.91
C PRO A 108 11.55 8.34 -11.79
N TYR A 109 11.04 8.43 -13.03
CA TYR A 109 11.28 9.57 -13.91
C TYR A 109 10.66 10.87 -13.38
N GLY A 110 9.44 10.79 -12.85
CA GLY A 110 8.75 11.96 -12.28
C GLY A 110 9.19 12.29 -10.85
N SER A 111 9.75 11.32 -10.13
CA SER A 111 10.13 11.50 -8.73
C SER A 111 11.55 12.03 -8.53
N LEU A 112 12.46 11.84 -9.49
CA LEU A 112 13.85 12.31 -9.44
C LEU A 112 14.00 13.63 -10.23
N ASN A 113 14.54 14.67 -9.60
CA ASN A 113 14.82 15.93 -10.31
C ASN A 113 15.89 15.73 -11.38
N PRO A 114 15.59 15.84 -12.70
CA PRO A 114 16.53 15.55 -13.77
C PRO A 114 17.69 16.54 -13.86
N ARG A 115 17.57 17.71 -13.19
CA ARG A 115 18.60 18.76 -13.16
C ARG A 115 19.59 18.61 -12.01
N LYS A 116 19.37 17.65 -11.10
CA LYS A 116 20.27 17.36 -9.97
C LYS A 116 21.06 16.09 -10.23
N LYS A 117 22.33 16.07 -9.78
CA LYS A 117 23.14 14.86 -9.75
C LYS A 117 22.60 13.88 -8.70
N VAL A 118 22.90 12.59 -8.85
CA VAL A 118 22.44 11.53 -7.92
C VAL A 118 22.86 11.85 -6.48
N GLY A 119 24.10 12.26 -6.24
CA GLY A 119 24.55 12.66 -4.90
C GLY A 119 23.70 13.76 -4.29
N GLN A 120 23.38 14.80 -5.07
CA GLN A 120 22.51 15.90 -4.60
C GLN A 120 21.09 15.42 -4.27
N ILE A 121 20.55 14.49 -5.06
CA ILE A 121 19.22 13.89 -4.83
C ILE A 121 19.20 13.10 -3.52
N LEU A 122 20.26 12.34 -3.24
CA LEU A 122 20.36 11.54 -2.02
C LEU A 122 20.66 12.41 -0.79
N GLU A 123 21.45 13.46 -0.92
CA GLU A 123 21.76 14.36 0.20
C GLU A 123 20.58 15.28 0.58
N GLU A 124 19.66 15.57 -0.35
CA GLU A 124 18.57 16.53 -0.13
C GLU A 124 17.68 16.20 1.09
N PRO A 125 17.21 14.95 1.30
CA PRO A 125 16.47 14.61 2.52
C PRO A 125 17.25 14.89 3.80
N LEU A 126 18.56 14.60 3.80
CA LEU A 126 19.44 14.85 4.94
C LEU A 126 19.65 16.35 5.18
N LEU A 127 19.86 17.13 4.12
CA LEU A 127 20.05 18.58 4.20
C LEU A 127 18.85 19.28 4.85
N ILE A 128 17.63 18.82 4.53
CA ILE A 128 16.38 19.43 5.00
C ILE A 128 16.03 18.99 6.44
N ASN A 129 16.31 17.73 6.80
CA ASN A 129 15.77 17.13 8.02
C ASN A 129 16.81 16.86 9.12
N THR A 130 18.11 17.11 8.86
CA THR A 130 19.20 16.83 9.81
C THR A 130 20.16 17.99 9.90
N SER A 131 21.03 17.97 10.93
CA SER A 131 22.15 18.92 11.10
C SER A 131 23.50 18.37 10.62
N LEU A 132 23.51 17.31 9.79
CA LEU A 132 24.73 16.69 9.29
C LEU A 132 25.56 17.66 8.44
N SER A 133 26.90 17.62 8.57
CA SER A 133 27.80 18.34 7.70
C SER A 133 27.71 17.86 6.25
N LYS A 134 28.26 18.62 5.32
CA LYS A 134 28.30 18.24 3.90
C LYS A 134 29.04 16.91 3.70
N GLU A 135 30.15 16.73 4.42
CA GLU A 135 30.98 15.54 4.38
C GLU A 135 30.21 14.32 4.89
N GLN A 136 29.53 14.46 6.03
CA GLN A 136 28.69 13.40 6.61
C GLN A 136 27.53 13.01 5.70
N ARG A 137 26.87 14.00 5.07
CA ARG A 137 25.79 13.71 4.11
C ARG A 137 26.31 12.94 2.90
N ARG A 138 27.47 13.36 2.36
CA ARG A 138 28.12 12.66 1.23
C ARG A 138 28.50 11.22 1.59
N GLU A 139 29.10 11.01 2.74
CA GLU A 139 29.46 9.67 3.23
C GLU A 139 28.23 8.77 3.33
N LYS A 140 27.15 9.26 3.96
CA LYS A 140 25.89 8.53 4.09
C LYS A 140 25.26 8.24 2.73
N ALA A 141 25.30 9.18 1.78
CA ALA A 141 24.82 8.98 0.42
C ALA A 141 25.61 7.89 -0.32
N LEU A 142 26.93 7.88 -0.22
CA LEU A 142 27.78 6.85 -0.83
C LEU A 142 27.55 5.48 -0.20
N ALA A 143 27.38 5.40 1.12
CA ALA A 143 27.06 4.15 1.82
C ALA A 143 25.70 3.60 1.37
N MET A 144 24.68 4.46 1.23
CA MET A 144 23.35 4.05 0.74
C MET A 144 23.40 3.63 -0.74
N MET A 145 24.19 4.31 -1.58
CA MET A 145 24.41 3.90 -2.96
C MET A 145 24.98 2.49 -3.06
N ALA A 146 25.96 2.15 -2.22
CA ALA A 146 26.52 0.80 -2.17
C ALA A 146 25.47 -0.25 -1.80
N LYS A 147 24.62 0.03 -0.79
CA LYS A 147 23.52 -0.86 -0.36
C LYS A 147 22.53 -1.17 -1.49
N VAL A 148 22.23 -0.18 -2.34
CA VAL A 148 21.32 -0.40 -3.49
C VAL A 148 22.04 -0.88 -4.76
N GLY A 149 23.34 -1.24 -4.67
CA GLY A 149 24.14 -1.76 -5.78
C GLY A 149 24.52 -0.72 -6.84
N LEU A 150 24.65 0.56 -6.45
CA LEU A 150 25.15 1.63 -7.31
C LEU A 150 26.65 1.88 -7.03
N LYS A 151 27.40 2.18 -8.09
CA LYS A 151 28.85 2.48 -7.98
C LYS A 151 29.08 3.91 -7.50
N THR A 152 30.20 4.15 -6.83
CA THR A 152 30.62 5.49 -6.35
C THR A 152 30.69 6.52 -7.48
N GLU A 153 31.16 6.13 -8.67
CA GLU A 153 31.22 7.00 -9.86
C GLU A 153 29.84 7.50 -10.34
N HIS A 154 28.75 6.85 -9.92
CA HIS A 154 27.37 7.25 -10.23
C HIS A 154 26.94 8.50 -9.44
N TYR A 155 27.63 8.87 -8.37
CA TYR A 155 27.30 10.00 -7.50
C TYR A 155 27.23 11.34 -8.27
N ASP A 156 28.14 11.54 -9.23
CA ASP A 156 28.24 12.78 -10.02
C ASP A 156 27.44 12.75 -11.32
N ARG A 157 26.73 11.66 -11.63
CA ARG A 157 25.91 11.52 -12.84
C ARG A 157 24.49 12.04 -12.63
N TYR A 158 23.81 12.37 -13.73
CA TYR A 158 22.41 12.78 -13.76
C TYR A 158 21.47 11.60 -13.96
N PRO A 159 20.21 11.66 -13.44
CA PRO A 159 19.24 10.55 -13.54
C PRO A 159 18.99 10.04 -14.97
N HIS A 160 19.02 10.92 -15.99
CA HIS A 160 18.79 10.52 -17.38
C HIS A 160 19.89 9.61 -17.96
N MET A 161 21.05 9.50 -17.28
CA MET A 161 22.19 8.65 -17.70
C MET A 161 22.05 7.20 -17.19
N PHE A 162 20.93 6.83 -16.55
CA PHE A 162 20.71 5.54 -15.93
C PHE A 162 19.57 4.77 -16.59
N SER A 163 19.63 3.44 -16.53
CA SER A 163 18.53 2.56 -16.90
C SER A 163 17.33 2.72 -15.95
N GLY A 164 16.14 2.23 -16.34
CA GLY A 164 14.95 2.26 -15.51
C GLY A 164 15.15 1.63 -14.13
N GLY A 165 15.76 0.44 -14.09
CA GLY A 165 16.07 -0.26 -12.82
C GLY A 165 17.08 0.48 -11.95
N GLN A 166 18.09 1.11 -12.55
CA GLN A 166 19.05 1.94 -11.80
C GLN A 166 18.38 3.20 -11.24
N ARG A 167 17.49 3.85 -11.98
CA ARG A 167 16.70 4.99 -11.47
C ARG A 167 15.79 4.56 -10.32
N GLN A 168 15.20 3.38 -10.40
CA GLN A 168 14.41 2.85 -9.30
C GLN A 168 15.25 2.62 -8.05
N ARG A 169 16.46 2.09 -8.19
CA ARG A 169 17.42 1.95 -7.08
C ARG A 169 17.80 3.31 -6.47
N ILE A 170 17.96 4.37 -7.28
CA ILE A 170 18.17 5.75 -6.79
C ILE A 170 16.95 6.25 -6.01
N ALA A 171 15.73 6.00 -6.50
CA ALA A 171 14.49 6.39 -5.83
C ALA A 171 14.31 5.67 -4.49
N ILE A 172 14.62 4.37 -4.43
CA ILE A 172 14.64 3.58 -3.19
C ILE A 172 15.69 4.15 -2.23
N ALA A 173 16.93 4.34 -2.69
CA ALA A 173 18.02 4.92 -1.88
C ALA A 173 17.61 6.26 -1.27
N ARG A 174 17.01 7.16 -2.06
CA ARG A 174 16.51 8.47 -1.58
C ARG A 174 15.48 8.30 -0.46
N GLY A 175 14.54 7.38 -0.61
CA GLY A 175 13.52 7.09 0.41
C GLY A 175 14.12 6.56 1.72
N LEU A 176 15.30 5.95 1.68
CA LEU A 176 15.96 5.36 2.85
C LEU A 176 16.96 6.30 3.54
N MET A 177 17.24 7.48 2.98
CA MET A 177 18.27 8.38 3.52
C MET A 177 18.05 8.85 4.96
N LEU A 178 16.79 8.87 5.42
CA LEU A 178 16.41 9.30 6.78
C LEU A 178 16.29 8.16 7.79
N ASP A 179 16.73 6.95 7.43
CA ASP A 179 16.59 5.72 8.22
C ASP A 179 15.14 5.55 8.71
N PRO A 180 14.17 5.42 7.77
CA PRO A 180 12.77 5.25 8.10
C PRO A 180 12.51 3.88 8.73
N ASP A 181 11.43 3.76 9.48
CA ASP A 181 10.93 2.47 9.96
C ASP A 181 9.85 1.91 9.02
N VAL A 182 9.14 2.80 8.32
CA VAL A 182 8.06 2.46 7.38
C VAL A 182 8.33 3.06 6.01
N VAL A 183 8.24 2.24 4.97
CA VAL A 183 8.32 2.67 3.58
C VAL A 183 7.03 2.32 2.86
N ILE A 184 6.36 3.34 2.33
CA ILE A 184 5.21 3.17 1.45
C ILE A 184 5.77 3.01 0.03
N ALA A 185 5.64 1.83 -0.55
CA ALA A 185 6.09 1.52 -1.90
C ALA A 185 4.89 1.53 -2.85
N ASP A 186 4.65 2.66 -3.52
CA ASP A 186 3.52 2.81 -4.44
C ASP A 186 3.91 2.35 -5.84
N GLU A 187 3.51 1.12 -6.20
CA GLU A 187 3.80 0.45 -7.48
C GLU A 187 5.29 0.50 -7.89
N PRO A 188 6.25 0.18 -7.01
CA PRO A 188 7.66 0.50 -7.20
C PRO A 188 8.33 -0.25 -8.36
N VAL A 189 7.68 -1.26 -8.93
CA VAL A 189 8.25 -2.10 -9.99
C VAL A 189 7.36 -2.20 -11.24
N SER A 190 6.25 -1.48 -11.29
CA SER A 190 5.26 -1.59 -12.38
C SER A 190 5.79 -1.18 -13.76
N ALA A 191 6.73 -0.23 -13.81
CA ALA A 191 7.33 0.30 -15.04
C ALA A 191 8.61 -0.45 -15.48
N LEU A 192 8.95 -1.59 -14.84
CA LEU A 192 10.18 -2.33 -15.09
C LEU A 192 9.91 -3.63 -15.83
N ASP A 193 10.88 -4.04 -16.67
CA ASP A 193 10.90 -5.35 -17.30
C ASP A 193 10.96 -6.47 -16.26
N VAL A 194 10.45 -7.65 -16.60
CA VAL A 194 10.29 -8.78 -15.66
C VAL A 194 11.58 -9.13 -14.91
N SER A 195 12.73 -9.21 -15.62
CA SER A 195 14.02 -9.57 -15.01
C SER A 195 14.55 -8.48 -14.07
N VAL A 196 14.38 -7.20 -14.44
CA VAL A 196 14.78 -6.06 -13.61
C VAL A 196 13.86 -5.91 -12.41
N ARG A 197 12.56 -6.20 -12.59
CA ARG A 197 11.55 -6.23 -11.52
C ARG A 197 11.96 -7.19 -10.40
N ALA A 198 12.31 -8.44 -10.75
CA ALA A 198 12.77 -9.43 -9.77
C ALA A 198 14.00 -8.95 -8.98
N GLN A 199 14.97 -8.35 -9.66
CA GLN A 199 16.17 -7.81 -8.99
C GLN A 199 15.84 -6.68 -8.01
N VAL A 200 14.89 -5.78 -8.35
CA VAL A 200 14.48 -4.69 -7.46
C VAL A 200 13.66 -5.22 -6.27
N LEU A 201 12.82 -6.23 -6.48
CA LEU A 201 12.09 -6.87 -5.39
C LEU A 201 13.02 -7.56 -4.40
N ASN A 202 13.99 -8.34 -4.89
CA ASN A 202 14.99 -8.98 -4.03
C ASN A 202 15.77 -7.92 -3.24
N LEU A 203 16.22 -6.84 -3.91
CA LEU A 203 16.88 -5.73 -3.22
C LEU A 203 16.00 -5.14 -2.10
N MET A 204 14.69 -4.96 -2.33
CA MET A 204 13.79 -4.44 -1.30
C MET A 204 13.65 -5.40 -0.11
N MET A 205 13.61 -6.70 -0.36
CA MET A 205 13.57 -7.72 0.69
C MET A 205 14.89 -7.77 1.48
N ASP A 206 16.04 -7.68 0.81
CA ASP A 206 17.36 -7.62 1.45
C ASP A 206 17.47 -6.37 2.35
N LEU A 207 17.06 -5.21 1.84
CA LEU A 207 17.02 -3.96 2.61
C LEU A 207 16.04 -4.02 3.79
N GLN A 208 14.93 -4.74 3.66
CA GLN A 208 13.98 -4.97 4.76
C GLN A 208 14.66 -5.71 5.90
N GLN A 209 15.37 -6.79 5.59
CA GLN A 209 16.07 -7.61 6.59
C GLN A 209 17.26 -6.85 7.20
N GLU A 210 18.08 -6.20 6.36
CA GLU A 210 19.29 -5.51 6.82
C GLU A 210 18.97 -4.28 7.68
N LEU A 211 17.94 -3.51 7.32
CA LEU A 211 17.61 -2.23 7.96
C LEU A 211 16.40 -2.33 8.91
N GLY A 212 15.77 -3.50 9.04
CA GLY A 212 14.58 -3.68 9.87
C GLY A 212 13.36 -2.89 9.39
N LEU A 213 13.21 -2.71 8.08
CA LEU A 213 12.13 -1.91 7.47
C LEU A 213 10.79 -2.65 7.54
N SER A 214 9.71 -1.88 7.55
CA SER A 214 8.36 -2.39 7.31
C SER A 214 7.78 -1.73 6.07
N TYR A 215 7.08 -2.51 5.24
CA TYR A 215 6.52 -2.00 4.00
C TYR A 215 4.99 -1.93 4.02
N VAL A 216 4.43 -0.84 3.50
CA VAL A 216 3.09 -0.86 2.88
C VAL A 216 3.32 -0.90 1.37
N PHE A 217 3.14 -2.07 0.78
CA PHE A 217 3.47 -2.34 -0.62
C PHE A 217 2.22 -2.29 -1.48
N ILE A 218 2.07 -1.25 -2.28
CA ILE A 218 0.92 -1.05 -3.17
C ILE A 218 1.24 -1.66 -4.54
N SER A 219 0.39 -2.56 -5.03
CA SER A 219 0.52 -3.16 -6.35
C SER A 219 -0.83 -3.56 -6.94
N HIS A 220 -0.88 -3.63 -8.27
CA HIS A 220 -1.96 -4.29 -9.01
C HIS A 220 -1.53 -5.68 -9.52
N ASP A 221 -0.25 -6.03 -9.41
CA ASP A 221 0.31 -7.31 -9.83
C ASP A 221 0.40 -8.28 -8.64
N LEU A 222 -0.51 -9.26 -8.62
CA LEU A 222 -0.61 -10.22 -7.53
C LEU A 222 0.58 -11.19 -7.48
N SER A 223 1.27 -11.44 -8.60
CA SER A 223 2.48 -12.28 -8.60
C SER A 223 3.62 -11.63 -7.84
N VAL A 224 3.74 -10.30 -7.95
CA VAL A 224 4.69 -9.50 -7.16
C VAL A 224 4.34 -9.54 -5.68
N VAL A 225 3.06 -9.43 -5.36
CA VAL A 225 2.55 -9.45 -3.98
C VAL A 225 2.79 -10.81 -3.32
N GLU A 226 2.55 -11.90 -4.02
CA GLU A 226 2.82 -13.27 -3.54
C GLU A 226 4.28 -13.46 -3.12
N HIS A 227 5.20 -12.78 -3.77
CA HIS A 227 6.63 -12.85 -3.47
C HIS A 227 7.04 -12.08 -2.22
N ILE A 228 6.52 -10.85 -2.00
CA ILE A 228 7.03 -9.93 -0.96
C ILE A 228 6.14 -9.82 0.28
N ALA A 229 4.85 -10.14 0.20
CA ALA A 229 3.90 -9.87 1.27
C ALA A 229 3.96 -10.86 2.44
N ASP A 230 3.72 -10.38 3.65
CA ASP A 230 3.33 -11.16 4.83
C ASP A 230 1.79 -11.18 4.96
N GLU A 231 1.16 -10.01 4.83
CA GLU A 231 -0.30 -9.84 4.84
C GLU A 231 -0.75 -9.13 3.56
N VAL A 232 -1.98 -9.41 3.14
CA VAL A 232 -2.58 -8.80 1.96
C VAL A 232 -3.93 -8.17 2.31
N MET A 233 -4.12 -6.92 1.92
CA MET A 233 -5.36 -6.18 2.00
C MET A 233 -5.89 -5.91 0.60
N VAL A 234 -7.07 -6.44 0.30
CA VAL A 234 -7.74 -6.27 -1.00
C VAL A 234 -8.70 -5.09 -0.91
N MET A 235 -8.51 -4.11 -1.78
CA MET A 235 -9.32 -2.89 -1.81
C MET A 235 -10.25 -2.84 -3.03
N TYR A 236 -11.47 -2.38 -2.81
CA TYR A 236 -12.45 -2.10 -3.86
C TYR A 236 -13.22 -0.80 -3.54
N LEU A 237 -13.23 0.16 -4.46
CA LEU A 237 -13.92 1.47 -4.30
C LEU A 237 -13.71 2.13 -2.93
N GLY A 238 -12.45 2.31 -2.55
CA GLY A 238 -12.06 3.01 -1.32
C GLY A 238 -12.23 2.23 -0.03
N ARG A 239 -12.59 0.95 -0.07
CA ARG A 239 -12.82 0.10 1.09
C ARG A 239 -11.98 -1.17 1.05
N CYS A 240 -11.63 -1.68 2.22
CA CYS A 240 -11.11 -3.04 2.36
C CYS A 240 -12.28 -4.03 2.21
N VAL A 241 -12.13 -5.00 1.33
CA VAL A 241 -13.13 -6.07 1.12
C VAL A 241 -12.68 -7.40 1.66
N GLU A 242 -11.37 -7.62 1.74
CA GLU A 242 -10.77 -8.82 2.32
C GLU A 242 -9.36 -8.51 2.82
N LYS A 243 -8.97 -9.04 3.98
CA LYS A 243 -7.62 -8.95 4.54
C LYS A 243 -7.28 -10.25 5.25
N GLY A 244 -6.04 -10.73 5.05
CA GLY A 244 -5.54 -11.92 5.71
C GLY A 244 -4.04 -12.11 5.47
N THR A 245 -3.48 -13.22 5.95
CA THR A 245 -2.11 -13.60 5.60
C THR A 245 -2.01 -13.86 4.10
N LYS A 246 -0.80 -13.82 3.56
CA LYS A 246 -0.54 -14.17 2.17
C LYS A 246 -1.15 -15.54 1.82
N GLU A 247 -0.90 -16.54 2.66
CA GLU A 247 -1.39 -17.90 2.47
C GLU A 247 -2.92 -17.96 2.41
N GLN A 248 -3.61 -17.23 3.30
CA GLN A 248 -5.07 -17.19 3.31
C GLN A 248 -5.62 -16.58 2.02
N ILE A 249 -5.10 -15.42 1.62
CA ILE A 249 -5.60 -14.71 0.43
C ILE A 249 -5.30 -15.49 -0.86
N PHE A 250 -4.11 -16.07 -1.00
CA PHE A 250 -3.73 -16.78 -2.22
C PHE A 250 -4.27 -18.19 -2.32
N ASN A 251 -4.45 -18.92 -1.22
CA ASN A 251 -4.91 -20.30 -1.24
C ASN A 251 -6.39 -20.45 -0.93
N ASN A 252 -6.96 -19.59 -0.06
CA ASN A 252 -8.36 -19.64 0.35
C ASN A 252 -9.03 -18.24 0.28
N PRO A 253 -9.09 -17.60 -0.92
CA PRO A 253 -9.79 -16.32 -1.08
C PRO A 253 -11.28 -16.51 -0.85
N ARG A 254 -11.86 -15.74 0.06
CA ARG A 254 -13.28 -15.85 0.44
C ARG A 254 -14.16 -14.84 -0.31
N HIS A 255 -13.70 -13.61 -0.49
CA HIS A 255 -14.49 -12.59 -1.18
C HIS A 255 -14.53 -12.85 -2.69
N PRO A 256 -15.71 -12.80 -3.36
CA PRO A 256 -15.84 -13.07 -4.81
C PRO A 256 -14.98 -12.17 -5.70
N TYR A 257 -14.68 -10.94 -5.29
CA TYR A 257 -13.77 -10.06 -6.01
C TYR A 257 -12.31 -10.55 -5.94
N THR A 258 -11.84 -10.98 -4.76
CA THR A 258 -10.51 -11.55 -4.59
C THR A 258 -10.33 -12.82 -5.42
N GLN A 259 -11.35 -13.69 -5.43
CA GLN A 259 -11.37 -14.89 -6.29
C GLN A 259 -11.22 -14.53 -7.76
N ALA A 260 -11.92 -13.49 -8.22
CA ALA A 260 -11.84 -13.02 -9.60
C ALA A 260 -10.47 -12.43 -9.94
N LEU A 261 -9.89 -11.61 -9.05
CA LEU A 261 -8.53 -11.06 -9.23
C LEU A 261 -7.48 -12.17 -9.36
N LEU A 262 -7.51 -13.15 -8.44
CA LEU A 262 -6.57 -14.28 -8.45
C LEU A 262 -6.76 -15.19 -9.66
N SER A 263 -7.99 -15.37 -10.13
CA SER A 263 -8.25 -16.19 -11.32
C SER A 263 -7.72 -15.56 -12.61
N ALA A 264 -7.50 -14.24 -12.63
CA ALA A 264 -6.94 -13.51 -13.76
C ALA A 264 -5.40 -13.46 -13.74
N THR A 265 -4.76 -13.86 -12.62
CA THR A 265 -3.30 -13.84 -12.46
C THR A 265 -2.70 -15.09 -13.12
N PRO A 266 -1.74 -14.93 -14.06
CA PRO A 266 -1.06 -16.07 -14.67
C PRO A 266 -0.29 -16.89 -13.63
N ARG A 267 -0.45 -18.20 -13.62
CA ARG A 267 0.36 -19.13 -12.82
C ARG A 267 1.32 -19.92 -13.70
N LEU A 268 2.53 -20.12 -13.21
CA LEU A 268 3.59 -20.84 -13.95
C LEU A 268 3.27 -22.33 -14.09
N ASN A 269 2.66 -22.93 -13.06
CA ASN A 269 2.27 -24.34 -13.09
C ASN A 269 0.89 -24.49 -13.77
N PRO A 270 0.77 -25.26 -14.87
CA PRO A 270 -0.50 -25.51 -15.54
C PRO A 270 -1.57 -26.16 -14.64
N ASP A 271 -1.16 -27.01 -13.70
CA ASP A 271 -2.06 -27.73 -12.79
C ASP A 271 -2.72 -26.81 -11.74
N ASP A 272 -2.11 -25.65 -11.47
CA ASP A 272 -2.63 -24.63 -10.54
C ASP A 272 -3.53 -23.61 -11.24
N ARG A 273 -3.86 -23.80 -12.52
CA ARG A 273 -4.71 -22.87 -13.27
C ARG A 273 -6.13 -22.89 -12.72
N ARG A 274 -6.53 -21.78 -12.14
CA ARG A 274 -7.92 -21.54 -11.74
C ARG A 274 -8.76 -21.25 -12.98
N GLU A 275 -10.00 -21.72 -12.99
CA GLU A 275 -10.96 -21.29 -14.01
C GLU A 275 -11.10 -19.77 -13.97
N ARG A 276 -10.89 -19.12 -15.12
CA ARG A 276 -10.92 -17.65 -15.20
C ARG A 276 -12.33 -17.11 -14.93
N ILE A 277 -12.48 -16.35 -13.88
CA ILE A 277 -13.70 -15.65 -13.54
C ILE A 277 -13.70 -14.31 -14.27
N LYS A 278 -14.53 -14.19 -15.33
CA LYS A 278 -14.72 -12.91 -16.01
C LYS A 278 -15.53 -11.97 -15.13
N LEU A 279 -14.92 -10.84 -14.77
CA LEU A 279 -15.65 -9.71 -14.21
C LEU A 279 -16.41 -9.01 -15.34
N THR A 280 -17.72 -9.00 -15.26
CA THR A 280 -18.60 -8.30 -16.23
C THR A 280 -18.92 -6.90 -15.73
N GLY A 281 -19.04 -5.93 -16.66
CA GLY A 281 -19.30 -4.53 -16.36
C GLY A 281 -18.05 -3.71 -15.99
N GLU A 282 -18.20 -2.40 -16.07
CA GLU A 282 -17.15 -1.43 -15.72
C GLU A 282 -17.04 -1.24 -14.22
N LEU A 283 -15.88 -0.74 -13.78
CA LEU A 283 -15.70 -0.30 -12.39
C LEU A 283 -16.67 0.85 -12.11
N PRO A 284 -17.53 0.73 -11.07
CA PRO A 284 -18.45 1.80 -10.74
C PRO A 284 -17.73 3.10 -10.40
N SER A 285 -18.36 4.22 -10.73
CA SER A 285 -17.78 5.53 -10.45
C SER A 285 -17.74 5.80 -8.94
N PRO A 286 -16.60 6.24 -8.37
CA PRO A 286 -16.53 6.64 -6.97
C PRO A 286 -17.35 7.90 -6.62
N LEU A 287 -17.86 8.62 -7.66
CA LEU A 287 -18.83 9.73 -7.50
C LEU A 287 -20.26 9.24 -7.18
N ASN A 288 -20.62 8.06 -7.69
CA ASN A 288 -21.93 7.45 -7.49
C ASN A 288 -21.71 5.95 -7.20
N PRO A 289 -21.19 5.59 -6.02
CA PRO A 289 -21.03 4.18 -5.67
C PRO A 289 -22.40 3.51 -5.64
N PRO A 290 -22.48 2.23 -6.06
CA PRO A 290 -23.71 1.48 -5.98
C PRO A 290 -24.27 1.46 -4.55
N PRO A 291 -25.61 1.45 -4.36
CA PRO A 291 -26.17 1.22 -3.04
C PRO A 291 -25.81 -0.18 -2.56
N GLY A 292 -25.67 -0.35 -1.25
CA GLY A 292 -25.27 -1.62 -0.64
C GLY A 292 -23.81 -1.98 -0.87
N CYS A 293 -23.56 -3.25 -1.14
CA CYS A 293 -22.21 -3.74 -1.43
C CYS A 293 -21.66 -3.10 -2.71
N ALA A 294 -20.51 -2.44 -2.63
CA ALA A 294 -19.91 -1.74 -3.77
C ALA A 294 -19.61 -2.67 -4.97
N PHE A 295 -19.37 -3.96 -4.71
CA PHE A 295 -19.12 -4.97 -5.72
C PHE A 295 -20.38 -5.62 -6.31
N ASN A 296 -21.59 -5.30 -5.80
CA ASN A 296 -22.83 -6.01 -6.13
C ASN A 296 -23.11 -6.12 -7.64
N ALA A 297 -22.85 -5.06 -8.43
CA ALA A 297 -23.12 -5.02 -9.87
C ALA A 297 -22.25 -6.01 -10.69
N ARG A 298 -21.08 -6.41 -10.17
CA ARG A 298 -20.11 -7.29 -10.82
C ARG A 298 -20.00 -8.67 -10.13
N CYS A 299 -20.76 -8.88 -9.05
CA CYS A 299 -20.67 -10.07 -8.22
C CYS A 299 -21.55 -11.21 -8.76
N ARG A 300 -20.95 -12.37 -9.06
CA ARG A 300 -21.69 -13.58 -9.46
C ARG A 300 -22.50 -14.22 -8.33
N ARG A 301 -22.17 -13.89 -7.07
CA ARG A 301 -22.86 -14.38 -5.85
C ARG A 301 -23.85 -13.35 -5.28
N ARG A 302 -24.24 -12.34 -6.08
CA ARG A 302 -25.16 -11.29 -5.64
C ARG A 302 -26.54 -11.86 -5.29
N PHE A 303 -27.11 -11.41 -4.17
CA PHE A 303 -28.49 -11.68 -3.74
C PHE A 303 -29.09 -10.47 -3.00
N GLY A 304 -30.32 -10.57 -2.50
CA GLY A 304 -31.11 -9.45 -1.98
C GLY A 304 -30.35 -8.40 -1.14
N PRO A 305 -29.76 -8.76 0.01
CA PRO A 305 -29.07 -7.80 0.89
C PRO A 305 -27.94 -7.04 0.21
N CYS A 306 -27.25 -7.65 -0.76
CA CYS A 306 -26.12 -7.03 -1.44
C CYS A 306 -26.47 -5.71 -2.16
N THR A 307 -27.74 -5.52 -2.54
CA THR A 307 -28.18 -4.31 -3.26
C THR A 307 -28.63 -3.18 -2.33
N GLN A 308 -28.81 -3.45 -1.06
CA GLN A 308 -29.39 -2.52 -0.09
C GLN A 308 -28.44 -2.20 1.06
N LEU A 309 -27.70 -3.19 1.55
CA LEU A 309 -26.86 -3.09 2.73
C LEU A 309 -25.37 -3.16 2.36
N GLN A 310 -24.55 -2.37 3.07
CA GLN A 310 -23.10 -2.41 2.96
C GLN A 310 -22.55 -3.48 3.92
N PRO A 311 -21.85 -4.54 3.41
CA PRO A 311 -21.26 -5.54 4.30
C PRO A 311 -20.12 -4.90 5.10
N GLN A 312 -20.03 -5.29 6.38
CA GLN A 312 -18.94 -4.91 7.27
C GLN A 312 -17.85 -5.98 7.25
N LEU A 313 -16.60 -5.60 7.54
CA LEU A 313 -15.53 -6.57 7.74
C LEU A 313 -15.85 -7.41 8.98
N LYS A 314 -15.88 -8.72 8.80
CA LYS A 314 -16.03 -9.71 9.86
C LYS A 314 -14.89 -10.70 9.79
N GLU A 315 -14.53 -11.27 10.92
CA GLU A 315 -13.45 -12.22 11.04
C GLU A 315 -13.94 -13.66 10.84
N TYR A 316 -13.22 -14.40 10.01
CA TYR A 316 -13.43 -15.83 9.73
C TYR A 316 -12.07 -16.52 9.75
N GLU A 317 -11.78 -17.32 10.77
CA GLU A 317 -10.52 -18.03 10.94
C GLU A 317 -9.28 -17.13 10.80
N GLY A 318 -9.32 -15.95 11.41
CA GLY A 318 -8.25 -14.95 11.34
C GLY A 318 -8.19 -14.13 10.05
N GLN A 319 -9.12 -14.34 9.11
CA GLN A 319 -9.26 -13.58 7.87
C GLN A 319 -10.44 -12.62 7.95
N LEU A 320 -10.23 -11.35 7.63
CA LEU A 320 -11.29 -10.34 7.61
C LEU A 320 -11.93 -10.28 6.23
N VAL A 321 -13.27 -10.40 6.15
CA VAL A 321 -14.04 -10.41 4.90
C VAL A 321 -15.29 -9.56 5.01
N ALA A 322 -15.56 -8.71 4.02
CA ALA A 322 -16.78 -7.90 3.92
C ALA A 322 -17.72 -8.47 2.85
N CYS A 323 -18.42 -9.59 3.14
CA CYS A 323 -19.28 -10.26 2.16
C CYS A 323 -20.44 -11.01 2.80
N PHE A 324 -21.68 -10.65 2.44
CA PHE A 324 -22.87 -11.36 2.92
C PHE A 324 -22.97 -12.82 2.45
N ALA A 325 -22.42 -13.15 1.28
CA ALA A 325 -22.43 -14.52 0.80
C ALA A 325 -21.50 -15.42 1.63
N VAL A 326 -20.41 -14.87 2.16
CA VAL A 326 -19.53 -15.58 3.11
C VAL A 326 -20.23 -15.70 4.47
N ASP A 327 -20.90 -14.64 4.93
CA ASP A 327 -21.73 -14.70 6.15
C ASP A 327 -22.75 -15.84 6.10
N GLN A 328 -23.40 -16.02 4.94
CA GLN A 328 -24.40 -17.05 4.74
C GLN A 328 -23.82 -18.46 4.70
N ASP A 329 -22.65 -18.63 4.06
CA ASP A 329 -21.95 -19.92 4.01
C ASP A 329 -21.51 -20.38 5.41
N GLU A 330 -20.99 -19.45 6.22
CA GLU A 330 -20.48 -19.75 7.58
C GLU A 330 -21.60 -19.84 8.64
N ASN A 331 -22.71 -19.14 8.43
CA ASN A 331 -23.83 -19.07 9.37
C ASN A 331 -25.18 -19.14 8.66
N PRO A 332 -25.60 -20.30 8.13
CA PRO A 332 -26.80 -20.43 7.30
C PRO A 332 -28.12 -20.04 7.98
N GLN A 333 -28.13 -20.06 9.32
CA GLN A 333 -29.37 -19.82 10.11
C GLN A 333 -29.44 -18.41 10.72
N LYS A 334 -28.40 -17.57 10.56
CA LYS A 334 -28.39 -16.22 11.14
C LYS A 334 -28.97 -15.19 10.18
N PRO A 335 -29.97 -14.38 10.59
CA PRO A 335 -30.45 -13.29 9.76
C PRO A 335 -29.32 -12.32 9.46
N LEU A 336 -29.23 -11.88 8.19
CA LEU A 336 -28.23 -10.93 7.72
C LEU A 336 -28.58 -9.53 8.27
N SER A 337 -27.75 -9.00 9.15
CA SER A 337 -27.88 -7.66 9.75
C SER A 337 -26.95 -6.65 9.06
#